data_81b35a716401a150819705295d6a774c
#
_entry.id   81b35a716401a150819705295d6a774c
#
_cell.length_a   1.000
_cell.length_b   1.000
_cell.length_c   1.000
_cell.angle_alpha   90.00
_cell.angle_beta   90.00
_cell.angle_gamma   90.00
#
_symmetry.space_group_name_H-M   'P 1'
#
loop_
_entity.id
_entity.type
_entity.pdbx_description
1 polymer ?
#
loop_
_entity_poly.entity_id
_entity_poly.type
_entity_poly.pdbx_seq_one_letter_code
_entity_poly.pdbx_strand_id
1 'polypeptide(L)'
;MDFIQIAKSAKESSLKLANLSSELKNSALKAVADSIEANKQKIFDANAQDLSDAQKMVEAGELSQAVFNRLKLDENKMNAMISGVRDLIKLEDPINKCLRAHEMDENLNLYKISCPIGVLGIIFEARPDVITQISALAIKSSNAVILKGGKEAINTNKVTFEIIEVALNSVEGFPKNAINQVYSREDVAKMLDMKEYINLIIPRGGNSLVKFIQENTKIPVLGHADGVCHIFIDKSADLKMATDIVIDAKTQYPSACNAVETLLIHKDFKHSNELLESIKNAEIKLISEPERWDFEYSDKILAYKFVEKVEDAIEHINKYGSGHTDAIVTDNISNAEKFLNEVNSAGVYHNASTRFADGYRYGFGAEVGISTNKTHARGPVGLEGLTIYKYKLYGSGQIVKDYADGKKTFTHKNLG
;
A
#
# COMPACT_ATOMS: atom_id res chain seq x y z
N MET A 1 -5.36 -25.47 -14.33
CA MET A 1 -6.73 -25.20 -13.82
C MET A 1 -7.26 -24.00 -14.59
N ASP A 2 -8.54 -23.97 -14.99
CA ASP A 2 -9.11 -22.77 -15.61
C ASP A 2 -9.21 -21.63 -14.60
N PHE A 3 -9.04 -20.37 -15.04
CA PHE A 3 -9.07 -19.19 -14.17
C PHE A 3 -10.35 -19.09 -13.34
N ILE A 4 -11.50 -19.41 -13.92
CA ILE A 4 -12.79 -19.40 -13.21
C ILE A 4 -12.78 -20.36 -12.02
N GLN A 5 -12.20 -21.54 -12.19
CA GLN A 5 -12.08 -22.51 -11.10
C GLN A 5 -11.13 -22.03 -10.00
N ILE A 6 -10.04 -21.35 -10.37
CA ILE A 6 -9.13 -20.71 -9.39
C ILE A 6 -9.89 -19.64 -8.57
N ALA A 7 -10.60 -18.74 -9.25
CA ALA A 7 -11.35 -17.66 -8.60
C ALA A 7 -12.45 -18.18 -7.66
N LYS A 8 -13.16 -19.24 -8.10
CA LYS A 8 -14.18 -19.92 -7.28
C LYS A 8 -13.56 -20.56 -6.04
N SER A 9 -12.46 -21.30 -6.20
CA SER A 9 -11.76 -21.94 -5.08
C SER A 9 -11.19 -20.92 -4.10
N ALA A 10 -10.66 -19.79 -4.59
CA ALA A 10 -10.20 -18.70 -3.74
C ALA A 10 -11.36 -18.11 -2.91
N LYS A 11 -12.54 -17.93 -3.51
CA LYS A 11 -13.71 -17.44 -2.79
C LYS A 11 -14.19 -18.42 -1.71
N GLU A 12 -14.24 -19.71 -2.00
CA GLU A 12 -14.58 -20.74 -1.02
C GLU A 12 -13.56 -20.76 0.14
N SER A 13 -12.28 -20.58 -0.16
CA SER A 13 -11.22 -20.51 0.84
C SER A 13 -11.31 -19.25 1.68
N SER A 14 -11.68 -18.11 1.10
CA SER A 14 -11.82 -16.84 1.83
C SER A 14 -12.87 -16.92 2.93
N LEU A 15 -13.96 -17.66 2.71
CA LEU A 15 -14.99 -17.89 3.74
C LEU A 15 -14.48 -18.72 4.92
N LYS A 16 -13.58 -19.67 4.65
CA LYS A 16 -12.92 -20.47 5.69
C LYS A 16 -11.87 -19.67 6.45
N LEU A 17 -11.04 -18.90 5.73
CA LEU A 17 -10.02 -18.02 6.29
C LEU A 17 -10.61 -17.03 7.29
N ALA A 18 -11.80 -16.47 7.00
CA ALA A 18 -12.48 -15.51 7.86
C ALA A 18 -12.76 -16.01 9.29
N ASN A 19 -12.72 -17.32 9.51
CA ASN A 19 -13.04 -17.97 10.78
C ASN A 19 -11.83 -18.65 11.43
N LEU A 20 -10.62 -18.48 10.87
CA LEU A 20 -9.42 -19.07 11.48
C LEU A 20 -9.03 -18.34 12.76
N SER A 21 -8.49 -19.12 13.70
CA SER A 21 -7.88 -18.54 14.89
C SER A 21 -6.55 -17.84 14.58
N SER A 22 -6.16 -16.91 15.44
CA SER A 22 -4.86 -16.23 15.34
C SER A 22 -3.70 -17.21 15.42
N GLU A 23 -3.81 -18.26 16.24
CA GLU A 23 -2.81 -19.30 16.42
C GLU A 23 -2.59 -20.08 15.12
N LEU A 24 -3.67 -20.45 14.41
CA LEU A 24 -3.58 -21.20 13.17
C LEU A 24 -2.96 -20.32 12.05
N LYS A 25 -3.34 -19.03 11.96
CA LYS A 25 -2.72 -18.08 11.05
C LYS A 25 -1.23 -17.88 11.36
N ASN A 26 -0.86 -17.77 12.62
CA ASN A 26 0.53 -17.62 13.04
C ASN A 26 1.35 -18.91 12.77
N SER A 27 0.75 -20.08 12.93
CA SER A 27 1.37 -21.36 12.55
C SER A 27 1.61 -21.44 11.04
N ALA A 28 0.66 -20.99 10.23
CA ALA A 28 0.82 -20.92 8.77
C ALA A 28 1.94 -19.94 8.36
N LEU A 29 2.00 -18.76 8.98
CA LEU A 29 3.08 -17.78 8.73
C LEU A 29 4.44 -18.33 9.14
N LYS A 30 4.53 -19.03 10.28
CA LYS A 30 5.76 -19.69 10.70
C LYS A 30 6.22 -20.74 9.70
N ALA A 31 5.31 -21.60 9.25
CA ALA A 31 5.60 -22.62 8.25
C ALA A 31 6.11 -21.99 6.93
N VAL A 32 5.51 -20.89 6.49
CA VAL A 32 5.95 -20.14 5.30
C VAL A 32 7.37 -19.59 5.49
N ALA A 33 7.64 -18.90 6.61
CA ALA A 33 8.97 -18.34 6.89
C ALA A 33 10.06 -19.42 6.93
N ASP A 34 9.81 -20.51 7.67
CA ASP A 34 10.75 -21.63 7.81
C ASP A 34 10.98 -22.34 6.47
N SER A 35 9.93 -22.51 5.65
CA SER A 35 10.03 -23.15 4.33
C SER A 35 10.81 -22.29 3.33
N ILE A 36 10.62 -20.97 3.33
CA ILE A 36 11.41 -20.04 2.50
C ILE A 36 12.87 -20.08 2.93
N GLU A 37 13.15 -20.04 4.23
CA GLU A 37 14.51 -20.11 4.77
C GLU A 37 15.21 -21.40 4.37
N ALA A 38 14.53 -22.54 4.50
CA ALA A 38 15.07 -23.85 4.13
C ALA A 38 15.31 -24.01 2.61
N ASN A 39 14.62 -23.24 1.78
CA ASN A 39 14.70 -23.33 0.32
C ASN A 39 15.33 -22.09 -0.34
N LYS A 40 16.05 -21.24 0.40
CA LYS A 40 16.68 -20.01 -0.13
C LYS A 40 17.44 -20.25 -1.43
N GLN A 41 18.26 -21.29 -1.48
CA GLN A 41 19.08 -21.58 -2.65
C GLN A 41 18.24 -21.83 -3.91
N LYS A 42 17.13 -22.56 -3.80
CA LYS A 42 16.23 -22.78 -4.96
C LYS A 42 15.65 -21.46 -5.49
N ILE A 43 15.34 -20.52 -4.58
CA ILE A 43 14.83 -19.20 -4.96
C ILE A 43 15.93 -18.38 -5.63
N PHE A 44 17.17 -18.41 -5.11
CA PHE A 44 18.30 -17.75 -5.74
C PHE A 44 18.63 -18.31 -7.11
N ASP A 45 18.59 -19.62 -7.28
CA ASP A 45 18.84 -20.28 -8.58
C ASP A 45 17.77 -19.84 -9.62
N ALA A 46 16.50 -19.81 -9.22
CA ALA A 46 15.42 -19.31 -10.06
C ALA A 46 15.58 -17.81 -10.38
N ASN A 47 16.02 -17.01 -9.42
CA ASN A 47 16.29 -15.58 -9.63
C ASN A 47 17.49 -15.36 -10.57
N ALA A 48 18.52 -16.17 -10.48
CA ALA A 48 19.64 -16.10 -11.40
C ALA A 48 19.21 -16.37 -12.85
N GLN A 49 18.28 -17.33 -13.06
CA GLN A 49 17.71 -17.56 -14.39
C GLN A 49 16.91 -16.36 -14.90
N ASP A 50 16.02 -15.78 -14.06
CA ASP A 50 15.27 -14.57 -14.43
C ASP A 50 16.19 -13.40 -14.76
N LEU A 51 17.29 -13.21 -14.00
CA LEU A 51 18.27 -12.16 -14.25
C LEU A 51 19.03 -12.38 -15.59
N SER A 52 19.37 -13.63 -15.92
CA SER A 52 20.01 -13.96 -17.20
C SER A 52 19.10 -13.63 -18.38
N ASP A 53 17.80 -13.93 -18.27
CA ASP A 53 16.83 -13.63 -19.33
C ASP A 53 16.49 -12.13 -19.39
N ALA A 54 16.35 -11.48 -18.23
CA ALA A 54 16.13 -10.03 -18.17
C ALA A 54 17.30 -9.20 -18.70
N GLN A 55 18.56 -9.67 -18.56
CA GLN A 55 19.72 -9.01 -19.13
C GLN A 55 19.63 -8.93 -20.66
N LYS A 56 19.19 -10.00 -21.32
CA LYS A 56 18.97 -10.02 -22.78
C LYS A 56 17.88 -9.03 -23.18
N MET A 57 16.83 -8.88 -22.36
CA MET A 57 15.75 -7.90 -22.61
C MET A 57 16.25 -6.47 -22.45
N VAL A 58 17.20 -6.20 -21.54
CA VAL A 58 17.83 -4.88 -21.39
C VAL A 58 18.68 -4.58 -22.62
N GLU A 59 19.49 -5.52 -23.10
CA GLU A 59 20.32 -5.38 -24.28
C GLU A 59 19.50 -5.16 -25.57
N ALA A 60 18.29 -5.77 -25.62
CA ALA A 60 17.33 -5.57 -26.70
C ALA A 60 16.50 -4.26 -26.57
N GLY A 61 16.66 -3.50 -25.48
CA GLY A 61 15.88 -2.28 -25.21
C GLY A 61 14.42 -2.53 -24.80
N GLU A 62 14.07 -3.77 -24.48
CA GLU A 62 12.70 -4.17 -24.04
C GLU A 62 12.48 -3.97 -22.55
N LEU A 63 13.54 -3.88 -21.75
CA LEU A 63 13.50 -3.68 -20.30
C LEU A 63 14.46 -2.58 -19.88
N SER A 64 14.03 -1.69 -18.98
CA SER A 64 14.92 -0.66 -18.46
C SER A 64 15.89 -1.23 -17.40
N GLN A 65 17.08 -0.60 -17.30
CA GLN A 65 18.06 -0.95 -16.27
C GLN A 65 17.50 -0.83 -14.84
N ALA A 66 16.60 0.13 -14.61
CA ALA A 66 15.94 0.32 -13.31
C ALA A 66 15.05 -0.88 -12.94
N VAL A 67 14.29 -1.41 -13.91
CA VAL A 67 13.47 -2.60 -13.74
C VAL A 67 14.36 -3.82 -13.48
N PHE A 68 15.42 -4.01 -14.26
CA PHE A 68 16.41 -5.08 -14.04
C PHE A 68 16.99 -5.06 -12.62
N ASN A 69 17.39 -3.89 -12.13
CA ASN A 69 17.96 -3.75 -10.79
C ASN A 69 16.95 -4.12 -9.68
N ARG A 70 15.66 -3.92 -9.90
CA ARG A 70 14.60 -4.32 -8.95
C ARG A 70 14.44 -5.84 -8.85
N LEU A 71 14.73 -6.59 -9.93
CA LEU A 71 14.63 -8.05 -9.97
C LEU A 71 15.67 -8.75 -9.08
N LYS A 72 16.81 -8.10 -8.80
CA LYS A 72 17.89 -8.70 -8.03
C LYS A 72 17.43 -9.04 -6.62
N LEU A 73 17.58 -10.30 -6.25
CA LEU A 73 17.34 -10.83 -4.93
C LEU A 73 18.68 -11.27 -4.33
N ASP A 74 19.12 -10.57 -3.30
CA ASP A 74 20.34 -10.88 -2.55
C ASP A 74 20.00 -11.40 -1.14
N GLU A 75 21.03 -11.80 -0.39
CA GLU A 75 20.87 -12.29 0.99
C GLU A 75 20.17 -11.28 1.91
N ASN A 76 20.44 -9.97 1.74
CA ASN A 76 19.80 -8.93 2.56
C ASN A 76 18.30 -8.86 2.28
N LYS A 77 17.91 -8.87 1.02
CA LYS A 77 16.49 -8.88 0.64
C LYS A 77 15.81 -10.19 1.08
N MET A 78 16.47 -11.32 0.91
CA MET A 78 15.96 -12.62 1.37
C MET A 78 15.72 -12.61 2.88
N ASN A 79 16.68 -12.15 3.65
CA ASN A 79 16.57 -12.07 5.11
C ASN A 79 15.47 -11.08 5.52
N ALA A 80 15.33 -9.95 4.80
CA ALA A 80 14.24 -9.00 5.02
C ALA A 80 12.86 -9.62 4.72
N MET A 81 12.73 -10.41 3.66
CA MET A 81 11.49 -11.15 3.34
C MET A 81 11.10 -12.10 4.49
N ILE A 82 12.04 -12.91 4.96
CA ILE A 82 11.82 -13.88 6.04
C ILE A 82 11.48 -13.16 7.36
N SER A 83 12.26 -12.13 7.71
CA SER A 83 11.99 -11.30 8.89
C SER A 83 10.61 -10.64 8.82
N GLY A 84 10.21 -10.11 7.66
CA GLY A 84 8.91 -9.49 7.47
C GLY A 84 7.75 -10.46 7.76
N VAL A 85 7.86 -11.72 7.33
CA VAL A 85 6.86 -12.75 7.67
C VAL A 85 6.83 -13.03 9.17
N ARG A 86 8.02 -13.16 9.80
CA ARG A 86 8.14 -13.40 11.26
C ARG A 86 7.62 -12.23 12.09
N ASP A 87 7.81 -11.00 11.62
CA ASP A 87 7.31 -9.80 12.32
C ASP A 87 5.78 -9.71 12.26
N LEU A 88 5.14 -10.14 11.17
CA LEU A 88 3.68 -10.25 11.09
C LEU A 88 3.08 -11.21 12.14
N ILE A 89 3.82 -12.25 12.55
CA ILE A 89 3.37 -13.14 13.63
C ILE A 89 3.18 -12.38 14.94
N LYS A 90 4.04 -11.41 15.22
CA LYS A 90 4.03 -10.61 16.46
C LYS A 90 2.93 -9.55 16.47
N LEU A 91 2.42 -9.17 15.31
CA LEU A 91 1.36 -8.17 15.22
C LEU A 91 0.04 -8.75 15.72
N GLU A 92 -0.77 -7.88 16.28
CA GLU A 92 -2.14 -8.21 16.68
C GLU A 92 -2.97 -8.66 15.46
N ASP A 93 -3.87 -9.61 15.67
CA ASP A 93 -4.81 -10.05 14.63
C ASP A 93 -5.79 -8.92 14.30
N PRO A 94 -5.91 -8.48 13.03
CA PRO A 94 -6.81 -7.40 12.68
C PRO A 94 -8.28 -7.83 12.59
N ILE A 95 -8.59 -9.13 12.71
CA ILE A 95 -9.92 -9.69 12.48
C ILE A 95 -10.67 -9.87 13.81
N ASN A 96 -12.00 -9.69 13.76
CA ASN A 96 -12.92 -9.76 14.91
C ASN A 96 -12.69 -8.70 15.99
N LYS A 97 -11.98 -7.61 15.70
CA LYS A 97 -11.88 -6.47 16.62
C LYS A 97 -13.22 -5.74 16.71
N CYS A 98 -13.63 -5.43 17.93
CA CYS A 98 -14.78 -4.55 18.14
C CYS A 98 -14.37 -3.10 17.90
N LEU A 99 -14.88 -2.51 16.81
CA LEU A 99 -14.61 -1.11 16.44
C LEU A 99 -15.60 -0.14 17.07
N ARG A 100 -16.78 -0.63 17.46
CA ARG A 100 -17.82 0.11 18.15
C ARG A 100 -18.84 -0.87 18.74
N ALA A 101 -19.27 -0.60 19.98
CA ALA A 101 -20.37 -1.29 20.63
C ALA A 101 -21.47 -0.29 21.01
N HIS A 102 -22.72 -0.63 20.74
CA HIS A 102 -23.86 0.27 20.93
C HIS A 102 -25.12 -0.50 21.33
N GLU A 103 -25.70 -0.18 22.47
CA GLU A 103 -27.04 -0.65 22.84
C GLU A 103 -28.08 0.28 22.18
N MET A 104 -28.83 -0.25 21.23
CA MET A 104 -29.89 0.49 20.53
C MET A 104 -31.13 0.64 21.43
N ASP A 105 -31.45 -0.40 22.17
CA ASP A 105 -32.50 -0.49 23.18
C ASP A 105 -32.14 -1.63 24.14
N GLU A 106 -32.89 -1.81 25.24
CA GLU A 106 -32.66 -2.87 26.22
C GLU A 106 -32.58 -4.23 25.51
N ASN A 107 -31.45 -4.96 25.71
CA ASN A 107 -31.15 -6.25 25.10
C ASN A 107 -31.11 -6.23 23.55
N LEU A 108 -30.88 -5.07 22.93
CA LEU A 108 -30.67 -4.92 21.48
C LEU A 108 -29.31 -4.27 21.22
N ASN A 109 -28.27 -5.11 21.11
CA ASN A 109 -26.88 -4.68 21.07
C ASN A 109 -26.30 -4.78 19.66
N LEU A 110 -25.79 -3.68 19.12
CA LEU A 110 -25.13 -3.59 17.82
C LEU A 110 -23.62 -3.46 17.99
N TYR A 111 -22.88 -4.35 17.35
CA TYR A 111 -21.42 -4.34 17.31
C TYR A 111 -20.93 -4.11 15.89
N LYS A 112 -20.01 -3.18 15.70
CA LYS A 112 -19.24 -3.01 14.48
C LYS A 112 -17.94 -3.80 14.63
N ILE A 113 -17.77 -4.87 13.86
CA ILE A 113 -16.67 -5.84 14.01
C ILE A 113 -15.85 -5.87 12.72
N SER A 114 -14.50 -5.82 12.83
CA SER A 114 -13.61 -5.99 11.70
C SER A 114 -13.71 -7.39 11.09
N CYS A 115 -13.61 -7.49 9.77
CA CYS A 115 -13.61 -8.75 9.03
C CYS A 115 -12.74 -8.62 7.77
N PRO A 116 -12.31 -9.75 7.14
CA PRO A 116 -11.53 -9.67 5.90
C PRO A 116 -12.35 -9.09 4.75
N ILE A 117 -11.66 -8.52 3.76
CA ILE A 117 -12.25 -8.05 2.50
C ILE A 117 -12.79 -9.25 1.70
N GLY A 118 -12.05 -10.35 1.66
CA GLY A 118 -12.42 -11.57 0.95
C GLY A 118 -11.33 -12.07 0.02
N VAL A 119 -11.51 -11.93 -1.30
CA VAL A 119 -10.51 -12.32 -2.30
C VAL A 119 -9.83 -11.07 -2.86
N LEU A 120 -8.50 -11.05 -2.81
CA LEU A 120 -7.65 -9.99 -3.35
C LEU A 120 -7.05 -10.45 -4.68
N GLY A 121 -7.15 -9.63 -5.71
CA GLY A 121 -6.41 -9.79 -6.97
C GLY A 121 -5.18 -8.89 -6.94
N ILE A 122 -3.98 -9.46 -7.02
CA ILE A 122 -2.73 -8.71 -6.95
C ILE A 122 -1.98 -8.83 -8.27
N ILE A 123 -1.77 -7.71 -8.94
CA ILE A 123 -1.04 -7.66 -10.21
C ILE A 123 0.24 -6.84 -9.99
N PHE A 124 1.41 -7.47 -10.16
CA PHE A 124 2.68 -6.84 -9.84
C PHE A 124 3.76 -7.08 -10.90
N GLU A 125 4.73 -6.16 -10.97
CA GLU A 125 5.84 -6.16 -11.91
C GLU A 125 7.17 -6.09 -11.16
N ALA A 126 8.20 -6.78 -11.67
CA ALA A 126 9.61 -6.65 -11.30
C ALA A 126 9.93 -6.63 -9.79
N ARG A 127 9.17 -7.38 -8.99
CA ARG A 127 9.32 -7.45 -7.53
C ARG A 127 9.17 -8.89 -7.03
N PRO A 128 10.24 -9.69 -7.03
CA PRO A 128 10.20 -11.09 -6.60
C PRO A 128 9.87 -11.26 -5.10
N ASP A 129 10.10 -10.23 -4.28
CA ASP A 129 9.77 -10.17 -2.86
C ASP A 129 8.27 -10.07 -2.57
N VAL A 130 7.48 -9.53 -3.51
CA VAL A 130 6.05 -9.24 -3.33
C VAL A 130 5.23 -10.49 -3.06
N ILE A 131 5.53 -11.61 -3.70
CA ILE A 131 4.80 -12.88 -3.45
C ILE A 131 4.80 -13.24 -1.97
N THR A 132 5.97 -13.24 -1.33
CA THR A 132 6.10 -13.56 0.09
C THR A 132 5.38 -12.55 0.97
N GLN A 133 5.62 -11.27 0.72
CA GLN A 133 5.05 -10.18 1.52
C GLN A 133 3.52 -10.19 1.47
N ILE A 134 2.94 -10.28 0.26
CA ILE A 134 1.49 -10.23 0.08
C ILE A 134 0.82 -11.50 0.57
N SER A 135 1.42 -12.67 0.33
CA SER A 135 0.90 -13.94 0.87
C SER A 135 0.81 -13.89 2.40
N ALA A 136 1.86 -13.40 3.06
CA ALA A 136 1.89 -13.29 4.51
C ALA A 136 0.85 -12.28 5.05
N LEU A 137 0.70 -11.12 4.41
CA LEU A 137 -0.33 -10.15 4.77
C LEU A 137 -1.74 -10.69 4.54
N ALA A 138 -1.98 -11.40 3.45
CA ALA A 138 -3.26 -12.04 3.15
C ALA A 138 -3.62 -13.10 4.22
N ILE A 139 -2.67 -13.96 4.60
CA ILE A 139 -2.86 -14.94 5.67
C ILE A 139 -3.23 -14.26 6.98
N LYS A 140 -2.44 -13.24 7.41
CA LYS A 140 -2.67 -12.55 8.70
C LYS A 140 -4.00 -11.80 8.72
N SER A 141 -4.39 -11.19 7.60
CA SER A 141 -5.67 -10.46 7.45
C SER A 141 -6.84 -11.36 7.01
N SER A 142 -6.65 -12.70 6.97
CA SER A 142 -7.68 -13.69 6.61
C SER A 142 -8.28 -13.51 5.21
N ASN A 143 -7.53 -12.95 4.26
CA ASN A 143 -7.93 -12.83 2.86
C ASN A 143 -7.37 -13.98 2.03
N ALA A 144 -8.13 -14.44 1.05
CA ALA A 144 -7.57 -15.25 -0.05
C ALA A 144 -6.96 -14.32 -1.10
N VAL A 145 -5.97 -14.81 -1.86
CA VAL A 145 -5.30 -13.99 -2.88
C VAL A 145 -5.08 -14.75 -4.17
N ILE A 146 -5.21 -14.04 -5.30
CA ILE A 146 -4.81 -14.48 -6.63
C ILE A 146 -3.69 -13.56 -7.10
N LEU A 147 -2.48 -14.09 -7.24
CA LEU A 147 -1.26 -13.40 -7.57
C LEU A 147 -0.95 -13.50 -9.06
N LYS A 148 -0.65 -12.38 -9.70
CA LYS A 148 -0.13 -12.34 -11.07
C LYS A 148 1.12 -11.49 -11.12
N GLY A 149 2.28 -12.12 -11.20
CA GLY A 149 3.58 -11.48 -11.35
C GLY A 149 3.94 -11.16 -12.80
N GLY A 150 4.91 -10.27 -13.01
CA GLY A 150 5.47 -9.97 -14.31
C GLY A 150 6.21 -11.17 -14.92
N LYS A 151 6.34 -11.17 -16.25
CA LYS A 151 7.04 -12.23 -17.00
C LYS A 151 8.55 -12.27 -16.72
N GLU A 152 9.10 -11.13 -16.35
CA GLU A 152 10.52 -10.90 -16.06
C GLU A 152 11.00 -11.53 -14.75
N ALA A 153 10.08 -12.02 -13.91
CA ALA A 153 10.37 -12.71 -12.65
C ALA A 153 9.63 -14.05 -12.55
N ILE A 154 9.31 -14.67 -13.69
CA ILE A 154 8.40 -15.83 -13.74
C ILE A 154 8.94 -17.04 -12.99
N ASN A 155 10.26 -17.32 -13.08
CA ASN A 155 10.87 -18.47 -12.44
C ASN A 155 10.94 -18.27 -10.92
N THR A 156 11.40 -17.09 -10.47
CA THR A 156 11.45 -16.75 -9.04
C THR A 156 10.04 -16.80 -8.43
N ASN A 157 9.06 -16.21 -9.10
CA ASN A 157 7.68 -16.18 -8.63
C ASN A 157 7.08 -17.58 -8.52
N LYS A 158 7.32 -18.44 -9.51
CA LYS A 158 6.82 -19.82 -9.52
C LYS A 158 7.41 -20.65 -8.38
N VAL A 159 8.73 -20.63 -8.24
CA VAL A 159 9.43 -21.40 -7.19
C VAL A 159 9.01 -20.90 -5.80
N THR A 160 8.94 -19.58 -5.60
CA THR A 160 8.52 -19.01 -4.30
C THR A 160 7.07 -19.39 -3.98
N PHE A 161 6.17 -19.33 -4.96
CA PHE A 161 4.77 -19.75 -4.76
C PHE A 161 4.67 -21.24 -4.40
N GLU A 162 5.36 -22.13 -5.11
CA GLU A 162 5.37 -23.58 -4.82
C GLU A 162 5.85 -23.88 -3.40
N ILE A 163 6.89 -23.17 -2.93
CA ILE A 163 7.39 -23.29 -1.56
C ILE A 163 6.35 -22.85 -0.54
N ILE A 164 5.67 -21.72 -0.78
CA ILE A 164 4.59 -21.23 0.09
C ILE A 164 3.42 -22.20 0.10
N GLU A 165 3.00 -22.70 -1.06
CA GLU A 165 1.89 -23.65 -1.18
C GLU A 165 2.15 -24.94 -0.41
N VAL A 166 3.35 -25.51 -0.56
CA VAL A 166 3.77 -26.71 0.20
C VAL A 166 3.76 -26.43 1.71
N ALA A 167 4.28 -25.29 2.14
CA ALA A 167 4.27 -24.90 3.54
C ALA A 167 2.83 -24.80 4.10
N LEU A 168 1.93 -24.14 3.40
CA LEU A 168 0.55 -23.98 3.83
C LEU A 168 -0.21 -25.31 3.85
N ASN A 169 0.03 -26.19 2.87
CA ASN A 169 -0.58 -27.51 2.81
C ASN A 169 -0.10 -28.46 3.93
N SER A 170 1.04 -28.18 4.57
CA SER A 170 1.54 -28.93 5.73
C SER A 170 0.89 -28.53 7.05
N VAL A 171 0.17 -27.41 7.09
CA VAL A 171 -0.50 -26.91 8.30
C VAL A 171 -1.90 -27.48 8.38
N GLU A 172 -2.13 -28.36 9.36
CA GLU A 172 -3.43 -28.99 9.57
C GLU A 172 -4.53 -27.92 9.85
N GLY A 173 -5.66 -28.03 9.15
CA GLY A 173 -6.77 -27.10 9.27
C GLY A 173 -6.65 -25.81 8.47
N PHE A 174 -5.51 -25.53 7.85
CA PHE A 174 -5.38 -24.36 6.98
C PHE A 174 -6.07 -24.61 5.62
N PRO A 175 -6.89 -23.67 5.09
CA PRO A 175 -7.63 -23.86 3.84
C PRO A 175 -6.70 -23.97 2.63
N LYS A 176 -6.92 -24.99 1.80
CA LYS A 176 -6.26 -25.09 0.47
C LYS A 176 -6.75 -23.96 -0.43
N ASN A 177 -5.93 -23.58 -1.42
CA ASN A 177 -6.23 -22.51 -2.38
C ASN A 177 -6.51 -21.13 -1.73
N ALA A 178 -5.96 -20.90 -0.53
CA ALA A 178 -5.97 -19.57 0.08
C ALA A 178 -5.09 -18.59 -0.70
N ILE A 179 -3.93 -19.08 -1.18
CA ILE A 179 -3.00 -18.36 -2.04
C ILE A 179 -2.96 -19.06 -3.40
N ASN A 180 -3.15 -18.29 -4.46
CA ASN A 180 -3.18 -18.80 -5.83
C ASN A 180 -2.26 -17.95 -6.71
N GLN A 181 -1.72 -18.55 -7.79
CA GLN A 181 -0.93 -17.83 -8.77
C GLN A 181 -1.40 -18.12 -10.19
N VAL A 182 -1.39 -17.08 -11.03
CA VAL A 182 -1.68 -17.15 -12.46
C VAL A 182 -0.54 -16.48 -13.25
N TYR A 183 -0.41 -16.80 -14.54
CA TYR A 183 0.82 -16.46 -15.27
C TYR A 183 0.57 -15.68 -16.56
N SER A 184 -0.56 -15.89 -17.25
CA SER A 184 -0.78 -15.33 -18.58
C SER A 184 -1.31 -13.90 -18.55
N ARG A 185 -1.18 -13.17 -19.67
CA ARG A 185 -1.85 -11.87 -19.85
C ARG A 185 -3.36 -12.01 -19.95
N GLU A 186 -3.84 -13.13 -20.50
CA GLU A 186 -5.26 -13.43 -20.58
C GLU A 186 -5.88 -13.58 -19.20
N ASP A 187 -5.11 -14.12 -18.23
CA ASP A 187 -5.56 -14.23 -16.85
C ASP A 187 -5.77 -12.85 -16.21
N VAL A 188 -5.00 -11.83 -16.60
CA VAL A 188 -5.25 -10.45 -16.14
C VAL A 188 -6.61 -9.96 -16.61
N ALA A 189 -6.92 -10.08 -17.90
CA ALA A 189 -8.20 -9.63 -18.44
C ALA A 189 -9.37 -10.35 -17.75
N LYS A 190 -9.24 -11.67 -17.55
CA LYS A 190 -10.23 -12.46 -16.80
C LYS A 190 -10.34 -12.00 -15.36
N MET A 191 -9.22 -11.74 -14.68
CA MET A 191 -9.19 -11.24 -13.29
C MET A 191 -9.96 -9.92 -13.15
N LEU A 192 -9.78 -8.98 -14.08
CA LEU A 192 -10.44 -7.68 -14.06
C LEU A 192 -11.97 -7.75 -14.24
N ASP A 193 -12.47 -8.84 -14.80
CA ASP A 193 -13.91 -9.08 -15.06
C ASP A 193 -14.61 -9.90 -13.96
N MET A 194 -13.84 -10.51 -13.03
CA MET A 194 -14.35 -11.48 -12.04
C MET A 194 -14.90 -10.84 -10.76
N LYS A 195 -15.72 -9.78 -10.88
CA LYS A 195 -16.33 -9.07 -9.72
C LYS A 195 -17.19 -9.96 -8.80
N GLU A 196 -17.65 -11.12 -9.28
CA GLU A 196 -18.43 -12.07 -8.47
C GLU A 196 -17.54 -12.84 -7.48
N TYR A 197 -16.24 -12.96 -7.78
CA TYR A 197 -15.29 -13.74 -6.99
C TYR A 197 -14.24 -12.87 -6.32
N ILE A 198 -13.78 -11.80 -6.96
CA ILE A 198 -12.71 -10.92 -6.48
C ILE A 198 -13.32 -9.65 -5.91
N ASN A 199 -12.91 -9.28 -4.70
CA ASN A 199 -13.45 -8.16 -3.95
C ASN A 199 -12.62 -6.87 -4.10
N LEU A 200 -11.32 -6.99 -4.35
CA LEU A 200 -10.39 -5.87 -4.46
C LEU A 200 -9.23 -6.22 -5.39
N ILE A 201 -8.84 -5.30 -6.27
CA ILE A 201 -7.61 -5.39 -7.07
C ILE A 201 -6.57 -4.43 -6.49
N ILE A 202 -5.32 -4.92 -6.36
CA ILE A 202 -4.18 -4.11 -5.89
C ILE A 202 -3.06 -4.21 -6.93
N PRO A 203 -2.87 -3.20 -7.78
CA PRO A 203 -1.74 -3.11 -8.70
C PRO A 203 -0.46 -2.71 -7.96
N ARG A 204 0.68 -3.30 -8.36
CA ARG A 204 2.01 -3.02 -7.86
C ARG A 204 3.01 -2.93 -9.02
N GLY A 205 2.96 -1.86 -9.77
CA GLY A 205 3.79 -1.65 -10.98
C GLY A 205 3.86 -0.19 -11.38
N GLY A 206 4.23 0.06 -12.62
CA GLY A 206 4.31 1.40 -13.16
C GLY A 206 2.93 2.05 -13.37
N ASN A 207 2.93 3.38 -13.53
CA ASN A 207 1.72 4.20 -13.67
C ASN A 207 0.79 3.72 -14.79
N SER A 208 1.35 3.27 -15.91
CA SER A 208 0.58 2.74 -17.04
C SER A 208 -0.22 1.49 -16.67
N LEU A 209 0.37 0.58 -15.88
CA LEU A 209 -0.33 -0.61 -15.39
C LEU A 209 -1.48 -0.22 -14.46
N VAL A 210 -1.24 0.70 -13.52
CA VAL A 210 -2.26 1.15 -12.57
C VAL A 210 -3.43 1.80 -13.28
N LYS A 211 -3.17 2.74 -14.20
CA LYS A 211 -4.19 3.40 -15.02
C LYS A 211 -4.97 2.39 -15.85
N PHE A 212 -4.27 1.49 -16.54
CA PHE A 212 -4.92 0.42 -17.31
C PHE A 212 -5.89 -0.39 -16.46
N ILE A 213 -5.49 -0.81 -15.25
CA ILE A 213 -6.34 -1.60 -14.35
C ILE A 213 -7.55 -0.77 -13.90
N GLN A 214 -7.35 0.49 -13.50
CA GLN A 214 -8.44 1.37 -13.06
C GLN A 214 -9.48 1.63 -14.15
N GLU A 215 -9.07 1.72 -15.40
CA GLU A 215 -9.94 1.97 -16.55
C GLU A 215 -10.67 0.71 -17.06
N ASN A 216 -10.16 -0.48 -16.75
CA ASN A 216 -10.64 -1.73 -17.33
C ASN A 216 -11.30 -2.70 -16.33
N THR A 217 -11.62 -2.27 -15.12
CA THR A 217 -12.34 -3.11 -14.14
C THR A 217 -13.48 -2.37 -13.46
N LYS A 218 -14.48 -3.16 -13.04
CA LYS A 218 -15.55 -2.70 -12.13
C LYS A 218 -15.32 -3.13 -10.68
N ILE A 219 -14.25 -3.89 -10.42
CA ILE A 219 -13.82 -4.26 -9.07
C ILE A 219 -13.13 -3.05 -8.45
N PRO A 220 -13.35 -2.72 -7.17
CA PRO A 220 -12.59 -1.68 -6.50
C PRO A 220 -11.08 -1.89 -6.67
N VAL A 221 -10.35 -0.80 -6.97
CA VAL A 221 -8.90 -0.82 -7.14
C VAL A 221 -8.27 0.01 -6.03
N LEU A 222 -7.33 -0.58 -5.30
CA LEU A 222 -6.58 0.10 -4.25
C LEU A 222 -5.16 0.38 -4.76
N GLY A 223 -4.81 1.66 -4.87
CA GLY A 223 -3.50 2.07 -5.37
C GLY A 223 -3.49 3.56 -5.76
N HIS A 224 -2.35 3.98 -6.28
CA HIS A 224 -2.17 5.30 -6.88
C HIS A 224 -1.42 5.13 -8.20
N ALA A 225 -1.69 6.02 -9.17
CA ALA A 225 -1.01 6.00 -10.45
C ALA A 225 0.30 6.79 -10.39
N ASP A 226 0.27 8.02 -9.87
CA ASP A 226 1.41 8.93 -9.85
C ASP A 226 1.76 9.34 -8.42
N GLY A 227 3.05 9.56 -8.13
CA GLY A 227 3.57 10.03 -6.84
C GLY A 227 4.09 11.46 -6.95
N VAL A 228 3.21 12.46 -7.08
CA VAL A 228 3.60 13.88 -7.15
C VAL A 228 3.46 14.51 -5.77
N CYS A 229 4.56 14.47 -5.01
CA CYS A 229 4.63 15.01 -3.65
C CYS A 229 5.24 16.41 -3.63
N HIS A 230 4.79 17.25 -2.67
CA HIS A 230 5.28 18.61 -2.52
C HIS A 230 5.87 18.87 -1.13
N ILE A 231 6.81 19.79 -1.07
CA ILE A 231 7.25 20.38 0.19
C ILE A 231 7.09 21.91 0.08
N PHE A 232 6.40 22.52 1.04
CA PHE A 232 6.31 23.96 1.16
C PHE A 232 7.25 24.47 2.25
N ILE A 233 8.11 25.42 1.89
CA ILE A 233 9.00 26.14 2.81
C ILE A 233 8.38 27.47 3.14
N ASP A 234 7.88 27.63 4.36
CA ASP A 234 7.31 28.87 4.84
C ASP A 234 8.39 29.92 5.18
N LYS A 235 8.02 31.19 5.23
CA LYS A 235 8.95 32.29 5.55
C LYS A 235 9.63 32.15 6.91
N SER A 236 9.03 31.43 7.86
CA SER A 236 9.55 31.19 9.21
C SER A 236 10.35 29.90 9.34
N ALA A 237 10.59 29.20 8.24
CA ALA A 237 11.33 27.93 8.28
C ALA A 237 12.79 28.14 8.72
N ASP A 238 13.33 27.19 9.47
CA ASP A 238 14.77 27.08 9.71
C ASP A 238 15.48 26.57 8.45
N LEU A 239 16.56 27.25 8.04
CA LEU A 239 17.29 26.90 6.82
C LEU A 239 17.87 25.49 6.85
N LYS A 240 18.48 25.11 7.97
CA LYS A 240 19.11 23.78 8.09
C LYS A 240 18.07 22.69 8.00
N MET A 241 16.97 22.81 8.73
CA MET A 241 15.87 21.87 8.72
C MET A 241 15.26 21.76 7.32
N ALA A 242 15.00 22.89 6.63
CA ALA A 242 14.46 22.92 5.29
C ALA A 242 15.39 22.20 4.30
N THR A 243 16.70 22.46 4.38
CA THR A 243 17.70 21.83 3.53
C THR A 243 17.78 20.33 3.74
N ASP A 244 17.87 19.88 5.00
CA ASP A 244 17.96 18.46 5.35
C ASP A 244 16.72 17.69 4.88
N ILE A 245 15.52 18.24 5.11
CA ILE A 245 14.25 17.62 4.73
C ILE A 245 14.12 17.50 3.20
N VAL A 246 14.40 18.56 2.45
CA VAL A 246 14.27 18.57 0.99
C VAL A 246 15.27 17.63 0.33
N ILE A 247 16.52 17.65 0.77
CA ILE A 247 17.57 16.79 0.22
C ILE A 247 17.23 15.32 0.52
N ASP A 248 16.88 14.98 1.77
CA ASP A 248 16.44 13.62 2.12
C ASP A 248 15.24 13.19 1.28
N ALA A 249 14.22 14.03 1.19
CA ALA A 249 12.98 13.74 0.47
C ALA A 249 13.21 13.47 -1.03
N LYS A 250 14.29 14.01 -1.65
CA LYS A 250 14.60 13.79 -3.06
C LYS A 250 15.68 12.75 -3.30
N THR A 251 16.67 12.60 -2.41
CA THR A 251 17.87 11.80 -2.71
C THR A 251 17.90 10.43 -2.07
N GLN A 252 17.17 10.22 -0.95
CA GLN A 252 17.18 8.94 -0.25
C GLN A 252 16.70 7.77 -1.13
N TYR A 253 15.67 8.01 -1.96
CA TYR A 253 15.25 7.11 -3.04
C TYR A 253 14.44 7.89 -4.09
N PRO A 254 15.09 8.46 -5.11
CA PRO A 254 14.46 9.41 -6.05
C PRO A 254 13.26 8.87 -6.82
N SER A 255 13.25 7.56 -7.12
CA SER A 255 12.18 6.89 -7.87
C SER A 255 11.05 6.32 -7.01
N ALA A 256 10.99 6.68 -5.74
CA ALA A 256 9.87 6.28 -4.88
C ALA A 256 8.72 7.28 -5.00
N CYS A 257 7.48 6.78 -5.00
CA CYS A 257 6.26 7.58 -5.13
C CYS A 257 6.04 8.63 -4.04
N ASN A 258 6.76 8.55 -2.92
CA ASN A 258 6.78 9.53 -1.84
C ASN A 258 8.04 10.43 -1.85
N ALA A 259 8.86 10.37 -2.92
CA ALA A 259 9.92 11.36 -3.13
C ALA A 259 9.29 12.71 -3.52
N VAL A 260 9.90 13.82 -3.09
CA VAL A 260 9.40 15.15 -3.44
C VAL A 260 9.64 15.44 -4.92
N GLU A 261 8.61 15.96 -5.61
CA GLU A 261 8.69 16.34 -7.02
C GLU A 261 8.58 17.86 -7.23
N THR A 262 7.93 18.56 -6.29
CA THR A 262 7.78 20.01 -6.34
C THR A 262 8.09 20.67 -5.01
N LEU A 263 8.93 21.69 -5.04
CA LEU A 263 9.27 22.56 -3.91
C LEU A 263 8.56 23.91 -4.06
N LEU A 264 7.73 24.26 -3.10
CA LEU A 264 7.10 25.57 -3.00
C LEU A 264 7.85 26.38 -1.96
N ILE A 265 8.23 27.61 -2.26
CA ILE A 265 9.03 28.49 -1.39
C ILE A 265 8.26 29.78 -1.17
N HIS A 266 8.03 30.14 0.09
CA HIS A 266 7.47 31.47 0.40
C HIS A 266 8.41 32.57 -0.10
N LYS A 267 7.91 33.55 -0.86
CA LYS A 267 8.72 34.61 -1.45
C LYS A 267 9.58 35.39 -0.44
N ASP A 268 9.07 35.53 0.78
CA ASP A 268 9.75 36.23 1.87
C ASP A 268 10.64 35.33 2.74
N PHE A 269 10.89 34.07 2.31
CA PHE A 269 11.87 33.20 2.97
C PHE A 269 13.27 33.74 2.70
N LYS A 270 13.93 34.26 3.73
CA LYS A 270 15.18 35.05 3.62
C LYS A 270 16.36 34.23 3.06
N HIS A 271 16.35 32.93 3.23
CA HIS A 271 17.43 32.00 2.86
C HIS A 271 17.13 31.20 1.58
N SER A 272 16.22 31.68 0.73
CA SER A 272 15.82 30.96 -0.48
C SER A 272 16.99 30.63 -1.42
N ASN A 273 17.92 31.57 -1.62
CA ASN A 273 19.08 31.36 -2.47
C ASN A 273 20.05 30.31 -1.90
N GLU A 274 20.30 30.36 -0.58
CA GLU A 274 21.15 29.40 0.13
C GLU A 274 20.57 27.99 0.08
N LEU A 275 19.24 27.86 0.24
CA LEU A 275 18.50 26.61 0.09
C LEU A 275 18.65 26.04 -1.33
N LEU A 276 18.38 26.85 -2.36
CA LEU A 276 18.47 26.41 -3.76
C LEU A 276 19.90 26.02 -4.16
N GLU A 277 20.92 26.72 -3.63
CA GLU A 277 22.32 26.37 -3.82
C GLU A 277 22.67 25.03 -3.15
N SER A 278 22.24 24.82 -1.91
CA SER A 278 22.44 23.57 -1.17
C SER A 278 21.80 22.38 -1.90
N ILE A 279 20.60 22.56 -2.48
CA ILE A 279 19.91 21.53 -3.27
C ILE A 279 20.71 21.21 -4.56
N LYS A 280 21.25 22.22 -5.27
CA LYS A 280 22.12 21.99 -6.43
C LYS A 280 23.40 21.25 -6.07
N ASN A 281 24.02 21.59 -4.92
CA ASN A 281 25.22 20.93 -4.44
C ASN A 281 24.98 19.45 -4.06
N ALA A 282 23.75 19.07 -3.78
CA ALA A 282 23.32 17.68 -3.61
C ALA A 282 23.02 16.95 -4.96
N GLU A 283 23.47 17.54 -6.07
CA GLU A 283 23.27 17.01 -7.44
C GLU A 283 21.80 16.88 -7.86
N ILE A 284 20.91 17.72 -7.32
CA ILE A 284 19.51 17.78 -7.72
C ILE A 284 19.35 18.85 -8.81
N LYS A 285 18.82 18.45 -9.95
CA LYS A 285 18.49 19.37 -11.05
C LYS A 285 17.22 20.14 -10.72
N LEU A 286 17.33 21.48 -10.65
CA LEU A 286 16.19 22.37 -10.38
C LEU A 286 15.54 22.86 -11.69
N ILE A 287 14.19 22.90 -11.70
CA ILE A 287 13.38 23.41 -12.81
C ILE A 287 12.40 24.45 -12.24
N SER A 288 12.50 25.72 -12.70
CA SER A 288 11.62 26.82 -12.23
C SER A 288 10.29 26.91 -12.99
N GLU A 289 10.27 26.48 -14.23
CA GLU A 289 9.10 26.54 -15.11
C GLU A 289 8.92 25.21 -15.83
N PRO A 290 8.39 24.19 -15.16
CA PRO A 290 8.14 22.91 -15.81
C PRO A 290 6.96 23.03 -16.77
N GLU A 291 6.93 22.20 -17.83
CA GLU A 291 5.78 22.10 -18.74
C GLU A 291 4.51 21.68 -18.00
N ARG A 292 4.68 20.85 -16.97
CA ARG A 292 3.59 20.33 -16.13
C ARG A 292 4.03 20.29 -14.68
N TRP A 293 3.15 20.70 -13.77
CA TRP A 293 3.34 20.62 -12.32
C TRP A 293 2.90 19.28 -11.73
N ASP A 294 2.08 18.52 -12.44
CA ASP A 294 1.54 17.20 -12.09
C ASP A 294 2.39 16.05 -12.65
N PHE A 295 3.72 16.22 -12.68
CA PHE A 295 4.64 15.26 -13.28
C PHE A 295 5.59 14.65 -12.25
N GLU A 296 5.66 13.30 -12.24
CA GLU A 296 6.58 12.52 -11.42
C GLU A 296 7.88 12.29 -12.19
N TYR A 297 8.96 12.96 -11.78
CA TYR A 297 10.27 12.84 -12.44
C TYR A 297 10.95 11.51 -12.17
N SER A 298 10.70 10.92 -10.97
CA SER A 298 11.31 9.66 -10.52
C SER A 298 12.84 9.65 -10.56
N ASP A 299 13.49 10.82 -10.52
CA ASP A 299 14.93 11.05 -10.60
C ASP A 299 15.33 12.22 -9.71
N LYS A 300 16.63 12.54 -9.62
CA LYS A 300 17.17 13.71 -8.92
C LYS A 300 16.82 15.02 -9.67
N ILE A 301 15.53 15.22 -9.94
CA ILE A 301 14.96 16.40 -10.57
C ILE A 301 13.86 16.94 -9.64
N LEU A 302 13.85 18.25 -9.42
CA LEU A 302 12.92 18.93 -8.54
C LEU A 302 12.41 20.21 -9.19
N ALA A 303 11.11 20.30 -9.44
CA ALA A 303 10.49 21.56 -9.83
C ALA A 303 10.39 22.49 -8.62
N TYR A 304 10.50 23.80 -8.81
CA TYR A 304 10.27 24.75 -7.72
C TYR A 304 9.52 26.00 -8.17
N LYS A 305 8.79 26.60 -7.22
CA LYS A 305 8.02 27.83 -7.44
C LYS A 305 8.00 28.68 -6.16
N PHE A 306 8.04 30.00 -6.34
CA PHE A 306 7.78 30.93 -5.27
C PHE A 306 6.27 31.18 -5.12
N VAL A 307 5.80 31.25 -3.88
CA VAL A 307 4.39 31.54 -3.52
C VAL A 307 4.31 32.68 -2.51
N GLU A 308 3.19 33.40 -2.50
CA GLU A 308 3.00 34.57 -1.64
C GLU A 308 2.68 34.21 -0.18
N LYS A 309 1.93 33.14 0.02
CA LYS A 309 1.39 32.72 1.32
C LYS A 309 1.07 31.22 1.34
N VAL A 310 0.79 30.69 2.54
CA VAL A 310 0.47 29.27 2.74
C VAL A 310 -0.75 28.82 1.93
N GLU A 311 -1.75 29.68 1.74
CA GLU A 311 -2.95 29.36 0.95
C GLU A 311 -2.62 29.07 -0.51
N ASP A 312 -1.68 29.81 -1.10
CA ASP A 312 -1.27 29.59 -2.48
C ASP A 312 -0.53 28.24 -2.63
N ALA A 313 0.24 27.85 -1.60
CA ALA A 313 0.86 26.54 -1.56
C ALA A 313 -0.18 25.42 -1.46
N ILE A 314 -1.18 25.57 -0.58
CA ILE A 314 -2.29 24.62 -0.41
C ILE A 314 -3.08 24.49 -1.72
N GLU A 315 -3.43 25.60 -2.37
CA GLU A 315 -4.14 25.60 -3.66
C GLU A 315 -3.32 24.85 -4.74
N HIS A 316 -2.03 25.15 -4.83
CA HIS A 316 -1.13 24.49 -5.79
C HIS A 316 -1.06 22.97 -5.56
N ILE A 317 -0.88 22.55 -4.31
CA ILE A 317 -0.80 21.13 -3.94
C ILE A 317 -2.12 20.42 -4.23
N ASN A 318 -3.25 20.99 -3.83
CA ASN A 318 -4.56 20.40 -4.06
C ASN A 318 -4.94 20.32 -5.55
N LYS A 319 -4.33 21.18 -6.39
CA LYS A 319 -4.56 21.19 -7.84
C LYS A 319 -3.65 20.23 -8.60
N TYR A 320 -2.37 20.15 -8.25
CA TYR A 320 -1.36 19.46 -9.03
C TYR A 320 -0.79 18.21 -8.35
N GLY A 321 -0.95 18.08 -7.03
CA GLY A 321 -0.51 16.91 -6.27
C GLY A 321 -1.32 15.68 -6.58
N SER A 322 -0.70 14.52 -6.41
CA SER A 322 -1.35 13.21 -6.58
C SER A 322 -2.22 12.78 -5.38
N GLY A 323 -2.27 13.60 -4.32
CA GLY A 323 -2.91 13.25 -3.06
C GLY A 323 -2.16 12.20 -2.25
N HIS A 324 -0.86 12.02 -2.55
CA HIS A 324 -0.02 11.03 -1.88
C HIS A 324 0.50 11.55 -0.52
N THR A 325 1.54 12.37 -0.54
CA THR A 325 2.17 12.87 0.70
C THR A 325 2.80 14.24 0.45
N ASP A 326 2.43 15.23 1.27
CA ASP A 326 2.92 16.57 1.17
C ASP A 326 3.36 17.10 2.54
N ALA A 327 4.32 18.03 2.56
CA ALA A 327 4.88 18.53 3.80
C ALA A 327 5.01 20.06 3.81
N ILE A 328 4.94 20.64 4.99
CA ILE A 328 5.30 22.03 5.27
C ILE A 328 6.51 22.06 6.22
N VAL A 329 7.46 22.96 5.95
CA VAL A 329 8.55 23.30 6.88
C VAL A 329 8.31 24.71 7.40
N THR A 330 8.04 24.85 8.69
CA THR A 330 7.69 26.13 9.33
C THR A 330 7.84 26.09 10.85
N ASP A 331 8.17 27.21 11.45
CA ASP A 331 8.07 27.44 12.89
C ASP A 331 6.74 28.10 13.29
N ASN A 332 5.92 28.49 12.30
CA ASN A 332 4.59 29.08 12.54
C ASN A 332 3.55 27.98 12.70
N ILE A 333 3.15 27.69 13.92
CA ILE A 333 2.16 26.65 14.24
C ILE A 333 0.80 26.90 13.57
N SER A 334 0.37 28.17 13.44
CA SER A 334 -0.90 28.47 12.77
C SER A 334 -0.86 28.09 11.28
N ASN A 335 0.25 28.36 10.59
CA ASN A 335 0.43 27.93 9.19
C ASN A 335 0.57 26.40 9.08
N ALA A 336 1.25 25.76 10.05
CA ALA A 336 1.33 24.30 10.10
C ALA A 336 -0.04 23.66 10.22
N GLU A 337 -0.84 24.07 11.21
CA GLU A 337 -2.21 23.54 11.43
C GLU A 337 -3.13 23.80 10.23
N LYS A 338 -3.06 24.98 9.63
CA LYS A 338 -3.82 25.29 8.42
C LYS A 338 -3.43 24.36 7.27
N PHE A 339 -2.14 24.17 7.03
CA PHE A 339 -1.63 23.27 6.00
C PHE A 339 -2.06 21.82 6.24
N LEU A 340 -1.88 21.31 7.47
CA LEU A 340 -2.25 19.96 7.84
C LEU A 340 -3.76 19.68 7.66
N ASN A 341 -4.60 20.67 7.86
CA ASN A 341 -6.07 20.53 7.73
C ASN A 341 -6.58 20.72 6.31
N GLU A 342 -5.97 21.60 5.50
CA GLU A 342 -6.51 22.02 4.20
C GLU A 342 -5.86 21.32 3.00
N VAL A 343 -4.65 20.74 3.15
CA VAL A 343 -4.05 19.89 2.12
C VAL A 343 -4.74 18.53 2.09
N ASN A 344 -5.21 18.14 0.92
CA ASN A 344 -6.08 16.97 0.75
C ASN A 344 -5.28 15.70 0.34
N SER A 345 -4.14 15.45 0.96
CA SER A 345 -3.31 14.28 0.71
C SER A 345 -3.50 13.18 1.76
N ALA A 346 -3.07 11.96 1.43
CA ALA A 346 -3.16 10.81 2.34
C ALA A 346 -2.20 10.96 3.53
N GLY A 347 -1.03 11.57 3.31
CA GLY A 347 -0.10 11.99 4.34
C GLY A 347 0.13 13.49 4.27
N VAL A 348 0.02 14.20 5.39
CA VAL A 348 0.32 15.63 5.47
C VAL A 348 1.24 15.85 6.67
N TYR A 349 2.43 16.42 6.45
CA TYR A 349 3.49 16.46 7.45
C TYR A 349 3.91 17.86 7.80
N HIS A 350 4.28 18.04 9.06
CA HIS A 350 4.93 19.24 9.58
C HIS A 350 6.36 18.91 9.98
N ASN A 351 7.32 19.60 9.40
CA ASN A 351 8.75 19.47 9.70
C ASN A 351 9.30 18.04 9.58
N ALA A 352 8.85 17.31 8.57
CA ALA A 352 9.31 15.96 8.31
C ALA A 352 9.39 15.66 6.81
N SER A 353 10.31 14.77 6.43
CA SER A 353 10.49 14.32 5.05
C SER A 353 9.27 13.51 4.58
N THR A 354 8.83 13.72 3.32
CA THR A 354 7.77 12.93 2.69
C THR A 354 8.12 11.43 2.61
N ARG A 355 9.40 11.09 2.71
CA ARG A 355 9.90 9.70 2.72
C ARG A 355 9.44 8.88 3.93
N PHE A 356 8.88 9.51 4.97
CA PHE A 356 8.26 8.77 6.07
C PHE A 356 6.96 8.06 5.70
N ALA A 357 6.33 8.37 4.57
CA ALA A 357 5.10 7.69 4.10
C ALA A 357 5.38 6.25 3.67
N ASP A 358 5.52 5.36 4.64
CA ASP A 358 5.91 3.96 4.47
C ASP A 358 5.38 3.14 5.65
N GLY A 359 4.78 1.97 5.36
CA GLY A 359 4.14 1.15 6.37
C GLY A 359 5.08 0.64 7.46
N TYR A 360 6.35 0.38 7.14
CA TYR A 360 7.34 0.00 8.16
C TYR A 360 7.69 1.19 9.06
N ARG A 361 7.91 2.38 8.47
CA ARG A 361 8.20 3.60 9.23
C ARG A 361 7.03 4.04 10.10
N TYR A 362 5.78 3.77 9.67
CA TYR A 362 4.58 4.00 10.47
C TYR A 362 4.36 2.94 11.57
N GLY A 363 5.16 1.89 11.59
CA GLY A 363 5.02 0.80 12.57
C GLY A 363 3.92 -0.22 12.21
N PHE A 364 3.43 -0.22 10.96
CA PHE A 364 2.41 -1.19 10.51
C PHE A 364 3.00 -2.58 10.23
N GLY A 365 4.33 -2.72 10.30
CA GLY A 365 5.06 -3.98 10.13
C GLY A 365 5.20 -4.46 8.68
N ALA A 366 4.30 -4.10 7.80
CA ALA A 366 4.35 -4.35 6.36
C ALA A 366 3.29 -3.51 5.63
N GLU A 367 3.41 -3.37 4.30
CA GLU A 367 2.39 -2.74 3.47
C GLU A 367 2.19 -3.48 2.16
N VAL A 368 0.98 -3.51 1.65
CA VAL A 368 0.68 -4.00 0.29
C VAL A 368 0.83 -2.91 -0.77
N GLY A 369 0.94 -1.67 -0.37
CA GLY A 369 1.05 -0.48 -1.21
C GLY A 369 0.53 0.76 -0.53
N ILE A 370 0.50 1.86 -1.29
CA ILE A 370 -0.04 3.14 -0.82
C ILE A 370 -1.27 3.45 -1.66
N SER A 371 -2.32 3.95 -1.04
CA SER A 371 -3.56 4.35 -1.69
C SER A 371 -3.81 5.83 -1.50
N THR A 372 -4.14 6.53 -2.58
CA THR A 372 -4.60 7.93 -2.54
C THR A 372 -6.12 8.06 -2.61
N ASN A 373 -6.84 6.93 -2.67
CA ASN A 373 -8.30 6.89 -2.73
C ASN A 373 -8.93 7.55 -1.50
N LYS A 374 -10.15 8.09 -1.68
CA LYS A 374 -10.97 8.61 -0.58
C LYS A 374 -11.96 7.60 0.01
N THR A 375 -11.94 6.38 -0.50
CA THR A 375 -12.56 5.22 0.11
C THR A 375 -11.51 4.44 0.88
N HIS A 376 -11.91 3.68 1.89
CA HIS A 376 -10.98 2.84 2.66
C HIS A 376 -10.28 1.81 1.73
N ALA A 377 -8.95 1.59 1.80
CA ALA A 377 -8.01 2.26 2.70
C ALA A 377 -7.30 3.43 2.00
N ARG A 378 -6.69 4.32 2.80
CA ARG A 378 -5.94 5.49 2.32
C ARG A 378 -4.58 5.59 3.04
N GLY A 379 -3.54 6.08 2.33
CA GLY A 379 -2.17 6.10 2.81
C GLY A 379 -1.47 4.75 2.67
N PRO A 380 -0.38 4.49 3.41
CA PRO A 380 0.26 3.18 3.49
C PRO A 380 -0.72 2.12 3.98
N VAL A 381 -0.90 1.06 3.19
CA VAL A 381 -1.91 0.02 3.43
C VAL A 381 -1.26 -1.19 4.08
N GLY A 382 -1.36 -1.27 5.39
CA GLY A 382 -0.97 -2.43 6.21
C GLY A 382 -2.13 -3.41 6.44
N LEU A 383 -2.07 -4.16 7.56
CA LEU A 383 -3.07 -5.17 7.92
C LEU A 383 -4.49 -4.59 8.05
N GLU A 384 -4.64 -3.42 8.69
CA GLU A 384 -5.95 -2.78 8.87
C GLU A 384 -6.57 -2.40 7.53
N GLY A 385 -5.76 -1.92 6.58
CA GLY A 385 -6.22 -1.57 5.25
C GLY A 385 -6.69 -2.77 4.40
N LEU A 386 -6.36 -4.00 4.81
CA LEU A 386 -6.85 -5.24 4.20
C LEU A 386 -8.07 -5.82 4.91
N THR A 387 -8.69 -5.03 5.79
CA THR A 387 -9.92 -5.40 6.50
C THR A 387 -11.06 -4.46 6.15
N ILE A 388 -12.27 -4.92 6.37
CA ILE A 388 -13.51 -4.15 6.35
C ILE A 388 -14.28 -4.46 7.63
N TYR A 389 -15.46 -3.98 7.80
CA TYR A 389 -16.30 -4.29 8.95
C TYR A 389 -17.66 -4.83 8.54
N LYS A 390 -18.27 -5.57 9.45
CA LYS A 390 -19.67 -5.94 9.41
C LYS A 390 -20.36 -5.58 10.73
N TYR A 391 -21.66 -5.50 10.69
CA TYR A 391 -22.46 -5.32 11.90
C TYR A 391 -22.99 -6.66 12.40
N LYS A 392 -22.85 -6.92 13.71
CA LYS A 392 -23.49 -8.02 14.42
C LYS A 392 -24.53 -7.42 15.35
N LEU A 393 -25.79 -7.80 15.17
CA LEU A 393 -26.90 -7.36 16.02
C LEU A 393 -27.38 -8.54 16.87
N TYR A 394 -27.36 -8.35 18.16
CA TYR A 394 -27.91 -9.31 19.14
C TYR A 394 -29.17 -8.74 19.73
N GLY A 395 -30.27 -9.46 19.60
CA GLY A 395 -31.60 -9.09 20.10
C GLY A 395 -32.26 -10.21 20.87
N SER A 396 -33.43 -9.93 21.46
CA SER A 396 -34.29 -10.85 22.20
C SER A 396 -35.73 -10.86 21.67
N GLY A 397 -35.90 -10.67 20.35
CA GLY A 397 -37.21 -10.68 19.68
C GLY A 397 -37.78 -9.31 19.37
N GLN A 398 -36.98 -8.23 19.42
CA GLN A 398 -37.41 -6.90 19.03
C GLN A 398 -37.76 -6.84 17.52
N ILE A 399 -38.85 -6.14 17.22
CA ILE A 399 -39.31 -5.92 15.83
C ILE A 399 -39.38 -4.42 15.51
N VAL A 400 -39.05 -4.05 14.31
CA VAL A 400 -39.02 -2.64 13.86
C VAL A 400 -40.37 -1.97 13.97
N LYS A 401 -41.48 -2.73 13.80
CA LYS A 401 -42.84 -2.22 13.87
C LYS A 401 -43.17 -1.50 15.18
N ASP A 402 -42.67 -2.03 16.32
CA ASP A 402 -42.96 -1.43 17.65
C ASP A 402 -42.33 -0.03 17.78
N TYR A 403 -41.16 0.21 17.14
CA TYR A 403 -40.53 1.50 17.11
C TYR A 403 -41.19 2.43 16.06
N ALA A 404 -41.55 1.88 14.89
CA ALA A 404 -42.24 2.64 13.84
C ALA A 404 -43.63 3.11 14.29
N ASP A 405 -44.37 2.29 15.04
CA ASP A 405 -45.70 2.59 15.58
C ASP A 405 -45.62 3.46 16.86
N GLY A 406 -44.43 3.84 17.31
CA GLY A 406 -44.24 4.64 18.54
C GLY A 406 -44.50 3.92 19.86
N LYS A 407 -44.64 2.57 19.85
CA LYS A 407 -44.84 1.76 21.08
C LYS A 407 -43.55 1.66 21.89
N LYS A 408 -42.38 1.72 21.20
CA LYS A 408 -41.04 1.74 21.79
C LYS A 408 -40.24 2.87 21.23
N THR A 409 -39.20 3.29 21.95
CA THR A 409 -38.20 4.29 21.51
C THR A 409 -36.81 3.72 21.73
N PHE A 410 -35.89 4.03 20.82
CA PHE A 410 -34.50 3.67 21.00
C PHE A 410 -33.87 4.46 22.15
N THR A 411 -33.10 3.79 23.00
CA THR A 411 -32.39 4.43 24.12
C THR A 411 -30.98 4.91 23.75
N HIS A 412 -30.35 4.26 22.78
CA HIS A 412 -29.06 4.64 22.20
C HIS A 412 -27.94 4.84 23.23
N LYS A 413 -27.54 3.81 23.95
CA LYS A 413 -26.38 3.86 24.85
C LYS A 413 -25.11 3.42 24.16
N ASN A 414 -24.05 4.20 24.31
CA ASN A 414 -22.71 3.79 23.87
C ASN A 414 -22.13 2.79 24.88
N LEU A 415 -21.60 1.67 24.39
CA LEU A 415 -21.01 0.62 25.24
C LEU A 415 -19.46 0.61 25.15
N GLY A 416 -18.88 1.51 24.32
CA GLY A 416 -17.44 1.60 24.12
C GLY A 416 -17.03 1.60 22.65
#